data_eb082c74d6ae0f5190b3f4da3664b127
#
_entry.id   eb082c74d6ae0f5190b3f4da3664b127
#
_cell.length_a   1.000
_cell.length_b   1.000
_cell.length_c   1.000
_cell.angle_alpha   90.00
_cell.angle_beta   90.00
_cell.angle_gamma   90.00
#
_symmetry.space_group_name_H-M   'P 1'
#
loop_
_entity.id
_entity.type
_entity.pdbx_description
1 polymer ?
#
loop_
_entity_poly.entity_id
_entity_poly.type
_entity_poly.pdbx_seq_one_letter_code
_entity_poly.pdbx_strand_id
1 'polypeptide(L)'
;MKTKVLSGFLLLFFSLFLVSFSDPYAIKRISDANFRYEFYTTDKKIKVKDHKIYYWFKGGAIHSAESGIAGTLLDDKFVKMYHSNQLAEQGQFKEGLKVGTWKTWHNNGTIESVQNWKKGLKCGDYLRYDQNGTLAETGKYSKDLKTGKWVNFEKKDTLVYKKGTLVPKKQKLSKSQEYKLKEEQAKIEKSQKEAQQLEITQDANTLTSYKEATKEKEKAEKERIAKEKAAEKEKTAKEKAAEQEKKKAADKAPKKDSKTKSFFKNIFTKKQ
;
A
#
# COMPACT_ATOMS: atom_id res chain seq x y z
N MET A 1 -12.29 -67.16 -35.01
CA MET A 1 -11.62 -65.83 -35.02
C MET A 1 -12.58 -64.64 -34.95
N LYS A 2 -13.79 -64.71 -35.46
CA LYS A 2 -14.77 -63.57 -35.48
C LYS A 2 -15.26 -63.09 -34.08
N THR A 3 -15.39 -64.03 -33.11
CA THR A 3 -15.87 -63.73 -31.75
C THR A 3 -14.85 -62.92 -30.89
N LYS A 4 -13.54 -63.17 -31.06
CA LYS A 4 -12.49 -62.45 -30.32
C LYS A 4 -12.30 -61.03 -30.78
N VAL A 5 -12.54 -60.75 -32.08
CA VAL A 5 -12.48 -59.38 -32.62
C VAL A 5 -13.69 -58.54 -32.13
N LEU A 6 -14.88 -59.15 -32.07
CA LEU A 6 -16.08 -58.50 -31.57
C LEU A 6 -15.99 -58.12 -30.09
N SER A 7 -15.40 -59.01 -29.26
CA SER A 7 -15.15 -58.77 -27.83
C SER A 7 -14.15 -57.65 -27.61
N GLY A 8 -13.08 -57.58 -28.44
CA GLY A 8 -12.09 -56.46 -28.37
C GLY A 8 -12.70 -55.11 -28.74
N PHE A 9 -13.57 -55.04 -29.73
CA PHE A 9 -14.29 -53.85 -30.12
C PHE A 9 -15.27 -53.38 -29.03
N LEU A 10 -15.96 -54.29 -28.36
CA LEU A 10 -16.89 -53.97 -27.27
C LEU A 10 -16.15 -53.39 -26.04
N LEU A 11 -14.99 -53.97 -25.70
CA LEU A 11 -14.15 -53.46 -24.62
C LEU A 11 -13.56 -52.06 -24.93
N LEU A 12 -13.16 -51.84 -26.18
CA LEU A 12 -12.66 -50.51 -26.61
C LEU A 12 -13.75 -49.49 -26.59
N PHE A 13 -14.96 -49.80 -26.99
CA PHE A 13 -16.12 -48.95 -26.95
C PHE A 13 -16.56 -48.62 -25.53
N PHE A 14 -16.48 -49.60 -24.61
CA PHE A 14 -16.78 -49.39 -23.18
C PHE A 14 -15.72 -48.55 -22.49
N SER A 15 -14.42 -48.67 -22.86
CA SER A 15 -13.36 -47.82 -22.33
C SER A 15 -13.48 -46.34 -22.80
N LEU A 16 -13.93 -46.10 -24.03
CA LEU A 16 -14.25 -44.74 -24.50
C LEU A 16 -15.41 -44.10 -23.72
N PHE A 17 -16.39 -44.92 -23.32
CA PHE A 17 -17.53 -44.41 -22.53
C PHE A 17 -17.16 -44.03 -21.11
N LEU A 18 -16.14 -44.66 -20.52
CA LEU A 18 -15.68 -44.32 -19.15
C LEU A 18 -14.87 -43.03 -19.09
N VAL A 19 -14.26 -42.60 -20.19
CA VAL A 19 -13.52 -41.33 -20.25
C VAL A 19 -14.44 -40.11 -20.36
N SER A 20 -15.73 -40.30 -20.70
CA SER A 20 -16.69 -39.24 -20.96
C SER A 20 -17.36 -38.66 -19.69
N PHE A 21 -17.09 -39.20 -18.49
CA PHE A 21 -17.81 -38.87 -17.26
C PHE A 21 -16.99 -38.09 -16.21
N SER A 22 -15.75 -37.76 -16.46
CA SER A 22 -15.05 -36.84 -15.58
C SER A 22 -15.33 -35.43 -16.02
N ASP A 23 -16.42 -34.84 -15.50
CA ASP A 23 -16.65 -33.40 -15.60
C ASP A 23 -15.66 -32.70 -14.65
N PRO A 24 -14.54 -32.12 -15.15
CA PRO A 24 -13.51 -31.52 -14.30
C PRO A 24 -14.01 -30.25 -13.61
N TYR A 25 -15.25 -29.82 -13.89
CA TYR A 25 -15.82 -28.57 -13.40
C TYR A 25 -17.09 -28.83 -12.58
N ALA A 26 -17.01 -28.57 -11.29
CA ALA A 26 -18.23 -28.59 -10.46
C ALA A 26 -19.03 -27.30 -10.69
N ILE A 27 -20.20 -27.42 -11.32
CA ILE A 27 -21.17 -26.33 -11.41
C ILE A 27 -21.71 -26.04 -9.99
N LYS A 28 -21.68 -24.79 -9.60
CA LYS A 28 -22.21 -24.26 -8.33
C LYS A 28 -23.40 -23.36 -8.60
N ARG A 29 -24.43 -23.51 -7.76
CA ARG A 29 -25.60 -22.64 -7.71
C ARG A 29 -25.75 -22.13 -6.31
N ILE A 30 -25.72 -20.82 -6.12
CA ILE A 30 -25.93 -20.15 -4.82
C ILE A 30 -26.89 -19.00 -4.99
N SER A 31 -27.46 -18.53 -3.86
CA SER A 31 -28.35 -17.39 -3.81
C SER A 31 -28.00 -16.54 -2.61
N ASP A 32 -28.02 -15.22 -2.77
CA ASP A 32 -28.00 -14.26 -1.68
C ASP A 32 -29.31 -13.45 -1.64
N ALA A 33 -29.37 -12.40 -0.85
CA ALA A 33 -30.57 -11.57 -0.69
C ALA A 33 -31.05 -10.91 -1.99
N ASN A 34 -30.15 -10.67 -2.95
CA ASN A 34 -30.44 -9.88 -4.16
C ASN A 34 -30.33 -10.67 -5.45
N PHE A 35 -29.49 -11.72 -5.47
CA PHE A 35 -29.11 -12.39 -6.70
C PHE A 35 -29.02 -13.89 -6.56
N ARG A 36 -29.17 -14.57 -7.68
CA ARG A 36 -28.82 -15.98 -7.88
C ARG A 36 -27.62 -16.07 -8.80
N TYR A 37 -26.74 -17.04 -8.52
CA TYR A 37 -25.48 -17.23 -9.23
C TYR A 37 -25.40 -18.66 -9.74
N GLU A 38 -24.92 -18.82 -10.96
CA GLU A 38 -24.52 -20.08 -11.52
C GLU A 38 -23.11 -19.93 -12.11
N PHE A 39 -22.19 -20.79 -11.66
CA PHE A 39 -20.80 -20.70 -12.05
C PHE A 39 -20.10 -22.03 -11.91
N TYR A 40 -18.96 -22.16 -12.56
CA TYR A 40 -18.08 -23.30 -12.49
C TYR A 40 -16.88 -23.00 -11.62
N THR A 41 -16.31 -24.07 -11.01
CA THR A 41 -15.12 -23.96 -10.18
C THR A 41 -14.10 -25.01 -10.56
N THR A 42 -12.81 -24.73 -10.29
CA THR A 42 -11.72 -25.65 -10.48
C THR A 42 -10.82 -25.69 -9.24
N ASP A 43 -10.35 -26.90 -8.90
CA ASP A 43 -9.38 -27.13 -7.82
C ASP A 43 -7.92 -26.96 -8.27
N LYS A 44 -7.72 -26.48 -9.50
CA LYS A 44 -6.40 -26.26 -10.06
C LYS A 44 -5.58 -25.32 -9.19
N LYS A 45 -4.43 -25.77 -8.74
CA LYS A 45 -3.47 -24.92 -8.02
C LYS A 45 -2.72 -24.04 -9.03
N ILE A 46 -2.70 -22.75 -8.79
CA ILE A 46 -2.01 -21.77 -9.63
C ILE A 46 -1.04 -20.94 -8.80
N LYS A 47 -0.04 -20.36 -9.46
CA LYS A 47 0.79 -19.32 -8.86
C LYS A 47 0.07 -17.98 -9.00
N VAL A 48 -0.25 -17.36 -7.89
CA VAL A 48 -0.88 -16.04 -7.83
C VAL A 48 0.08 -14.99 -8.42
N LYS A 49 -0.47 -14.03 -9.16
CA LYS A 49 0.26 -12.89 -9.72
C LYS A 49 -0.16 -11.62 -9.02
N ASP A 50 0.81 -10.75 -8.77
CA ASP A 50 0.58 -9.45 -8.17
C ASP A 50 -0.33 -8.57 -9.04
N HIS A 51 -1.04 -7.65 -8.39
CA HIS A 51 -1.95 -6.68 -9.02
C HIS A 51 -3.06 -7.29 -9.88
N LYS A 52 -3.50 -8.54 -9.54
CA LYS A 52 -4.64 -9.18 -10.18
C LYS A 52 -5.69 -9.54 -9.17
N ILE A 53 -6.94 -9.28 -9.50
CA ILE A 53 -8.08 -9.67 -8.70
C ILE A 53 -8.49 -11.09 -9.10
N TYR A 54 -8.37 -12.02 -8.13
CA TYR A 54 -8.80 -13.40 -8.27
C TYR A 54 -10.15 -13.59 -7.60
N TYR A 55 -10.98 -14.44 -8.20
CA TYR A 55 -12.30 -14.80 -7.70
C TYR A 55 -12.31 -16.27 -7.33
N TRP A 56 -12.84 -16.60 -6.15
CA TRP A 56 -12.96 -17.99 -5.65
C TRP A 56 -14.24 -18.19 -4.87
N PHE A 57 -14.64 -19.44 -4.74
CA PHE A 57 -15.76 -19.87 -3.92
C PHE A 57 -15.26 -20.46 -2.62
N LYS A 58 -15.85 -20.07 -1.49
CA LYS A 58 -15.61 -20.61 -0.15
C LYS A 58 -16.78 -20.31 0.76
N GLY A 59 -17.19 -21.29 1.60
CA GLY A 59 -18.20 -21.08 2.64
C GLY A 59 -19.56 -20.60 2.12
N GLY A 60 -20.00 -21.08 0.94
CA GLY A 60 -21.29 -20.70 0.35
C GLY A 60 -21.29 -19.35 -0.38
N ALA A 61 -20.17 -18.65 -0.46
CA ALA A 61 -20.09 -17.34 -1.09
C ALA A 61 -18.94 -17.21 -2.10
N ILE A 62 -19.08 -16.27 -3.02
CA ILE A 62 -18.02 -15.87 -3.94
C ILE A 62 -17.22 -14.73 -3.28
N HIS A 63 -15.93 -14.90 -3.24
CA HIS A 63 -14.96 -13.95 -2.70
C HIS A 63 -14.03 -13.44 -3.80
N SER A 64 -13.43 -12.28 -3.57
CA SER A 64 -12.36 -11.77 -4.42
C SER A 64 -11.31 -11.03 -3.60
N ALA A 65 -10.05 -11.11 -4.03
CA ALA A 65 -8.98 -10.28 -3.50
C ALA A 65 -7.91 -10.02 -4.55
N GLU A 66 -7.20 -8.95 -4.38
CA GLU A 66 -6.00 -8.68 -5.14
C GLU A 66 -4.86 -9.56 -4.61
N SER A 67 -4.16 -10.24 -5.52
CA SER A 67 -2.97 -11.04 -5.22
C SER A 67 -3.20 -12.15 -4.17
N GLY A 68 -4.43 -12.66 -4.02
CA GLY A 68 -4.76 -13.67 -3.02
C GLY A 68 -5.86 -14.64 -3.46
N ILE A 69 -5.83 -15.87 -2.91
CA ILE A 69 -6.82 -16.92 -3.14
C ILE A 69 -6.99 -17.69 -1.83
N ALA A 70 -8.25 -17.93 -1.42
CA ALA A 70 -8.53 -18.65 -0.18
C ALA A 70 -9.62 -19.74 -0.34
N GLY A 71 -9.87 -20.25 -1.55
CA GLY A 71 -10.88 -21.27 -1.85
C GLY A 71 -10.72 -21.86 -3.25
N THR A 72 -11.77 -22.51 -3.77
CA THR A 72 -11.85 -23.06 -5.12
C THR A 72 -12.03 -21.94 -6.15
N LEU A 73 -11.15 -21.87 -7.14
CA LEU A 73 -11.17 -20.81 -8.15
C LEU A 73 -12.41 -20.89 -9.03
N LEU A 74 -13.01 -19.75 -9.36
CA LEU A 74 -14.01 -19.67 -10.42
C LEU A 74 -13.33 -19.95 -11.77
N ASP A 75 -13.99 -20.76 -12.59
CA ASP A 75 -13.51 -21.13 -13.93
C ASP A 75 -14.67 -21.31 -14.89
N ASP A 76 -14.45 -21.06 -16.20
CA ASP A 76 -15.47 -21.13 -17.25
C ASP A 76 -16.64 -20.15 -17.06
N LYS A 77 -17.85 -20.57 -17.38
CA LYS A 77 -19.05 -19.71 -17.45
C LYS A 77 -19.47 -19.21 -16.08
N PHE A 78 -19.89 -17.97 -16.06
CA PHE A 78 -20.45 -17.29 -14.90
C PHE A 78 -21.72 -16.56 -15.28
N VAL A 79 -22.78 -16.77 -14.53
CA VAL A 79 -24.07 -16.11 -14.69
C VAL A 79 -24.54 -15.63 -13.32
N LYS A 80 -24.93 -14.37 -13.25
CA LYS A 80 -25.60 -13.75 -12.12
C LYS A 80 -26.96 -13.26 -12.57
N MET A 81 -28.01 -13.55 -11.81
CA MET A 81 -29.40 -13.23 -12.15
C MET A 81 -30.07 -12.51 -11.00
N TYR A 82 -30.93 -11.57 -11.30
CA TYR A 82 -31.90 -11.04 -10.34
C TYR A 82 -32.87 -12.15 -9.90
N HIS A 83 -33.54 -11.97 -8.77
CA HIS A 83 -34.58 -12.92 -8.34
C HIS A 83 -35.78 -12.97 -9.31
N SER A 84 -35.95 -11.94 -10.14
CA SER A 84 -36.89 -11.93 -11.25
C SER A 84 -36.55 -12.86 -12.43
N ASN A 85 -35.48 -13.63 -12.34
CA ASN A 85 -34.91 -14.47 -13.41
C ASN A 85 -34.25 -13.70 -14.56
N GLN A 86 -34.16 -12.39 -14.50
CA GLN A 86 -33.42 -11.59 -15.48
C GLN A 86 -31.92 -11.66 -15.23
N LEU A 87 -31.13 -11.63 -16.31
CA LEU A 87 -29.68 -11.54 -16.19
C LEU A 87 -29.27 -10.24 -15.51
N ALA A 88 -28.28 -10.32 -14.64
CA ALA A 88 -27.62 -9.17 -14.03
C ALA A 88 -26.17 -9.05 -14.51
N GLU A 89 -25.44 -10.17 -14.59
CA GLU A 89 -24.05 -10.19 -15.07
C GLU A 89 -23.75 -11.55 -15.72
N GLN A 90 -22.99 -11.57 -16.81
CA GLN A 90 -22.54 -12.77 -17.48
C GLN A 90 -21.14 -12.60 -18.04
N GLY A 91 -20.33 -13.64 -17.94
CA GLY A 91 -18.99 -13.66 -18.49
C GLY A 91 -18.32 -15.02 -18.33
N GLN A 92 -17.01 -15.00 -18.40
CA GLN A 92 -16.18 -16.19 -18.21
C GLN A 92 -15.02 -15.90 -17.28
N PHE A 93 -14.70 -16.89 -16.46
CA PHE A 93 -13.49 -16.93 -15.68
C PHE A 93 -12.50 -17.94 -16.27
N LYS A 94 -11.23 -17.69 -16.06
CA LYS A 94 -10.17 -18.67 -16.25
C LYS A 94 -9.22 -18.60 -15.08
N GLU A 95 -9.19 -19.70 -14.31
CA GLU A 95 -8.32 -19.78 -13.12
C GLU A 95 -8.54 -18.58 -12.17
N GLY A 96 -9.80 -18.26 -11.87
CA GLY A 96 -10.19 -17.16 -11.00
C GLY A 96 -10.08 -15.75 -11.61
N LEU A 97 -9.68 -15.61 -12.86
CA LEU A 97 -9.51 -14.33 -13.54
C LEU A 97 -10.62 -14.10 -14.57
N LYS A 98 -11.21 -12.91 -14.60
CA LYS A 98 -12.14 -12.53 -15.67
C LYS A 98 -11.45 -12.58 -17.04
N VAL A 99 -12.12 -13.22 -18.02
CA VAL A 99 -11.65 -13.32 -19.40
C VAL A 99 -12.82 -13.13 -20.37
N GLY A 100 -12.52 -12.84 -21.64
CA GLY A 100 -13.54 -12.68 -22.68
C GLY A 100 -14.43 -11.46 -22.49
N THR A 101 -15.62 -11.51 -23.06
CA THR A 101 -16.60 -10.44 -23.01
C THR A 101 -17.48 -10.60 -21.79
N TRP A 102 -17.54 -9.59 -20.95
CA TRP A 102 -18.45 -9.47 -19.82
C TRP A 102 -19.57 -8.51 -20.15
N LYS A 103 -20.78 -8.89 -19.78
CA LYS A 103 -21.98 -8.09 -19.97
C LYS A 103 -22.71 -7.93 -18.64
N THR A 104 -23.21 -6.73 -18.38
CA THR A 104 -24.12 -6.47 -17.27
C THR A 104 -25.47 -5.98 -17.80
N TRP A 105 -26.53 -6.16 -17.04
CA TRP A 105 -27.88 -5.76 -17.38
C TRP A 105 -28.52 -4.99 -16.22
N HIS A 106 -29.30 -4.00 -16.56
CA HIS A 106 -30.21 -3.35 -15.65
C HIS A 106 -31.32 -4.32 -15.19
N ASN A 107 -31.98 -4.02 -14.11
CA ASN A 107 -33.06 -4.84 -13.56
C ASN A 107 -34.30 -4.93 -14.48
N ASN A 108 -34.43 -4.03 -15.48
CA ASN A 108 -35.46 -4.08 -16.51
C ASN A 108 -35.09 -4.98 -17.71
N GLY A 109 -33.91 -5.63 -17.68
CA GLY A 109 -33.41 -6.54 -18.72
C GLY A 109 -32.64 -5.88 -19.86
N THR A 110 -32.52 -4.55 -19.90
CA THR A 110 -31.68 -3.85 -20.89
C THR A 110 -30.21 -4.01 -20.56
N ILE A 111 -29.37 -4.09 -21.60
CA ILE A 111 -27.89 -4.15 -21.39
C ILE A 111 -27.45 -2.86 -20.72
N GLU A 112 -26.67 -2.99 -19.62
CA GLU A 112 -26.03 -1.88 -18.92
C GLU A 112 -24.61 -1.65 -19.42
N SER A 113 -23.80 -2.72 -19.53
CA SER A 113 -22.44 -2.55 -20.04
C SER A 113 -21.90 -3.78 -20.79
N VAL A 114 -20.94 -3.52 -21.66
CA VAL A 114 -20.14 -4.54 -22.36
C VAL A 114 -18.66 -4.19 -22.19
N GLN A 115 -17.88 -5.12 -21.64
CA GLN A 115 -16.46 -4.94 -21.36
C GLN A 115 -15.65 -6.20 -21.68
N ASN A 116 -14.57 -6.05 -22.39
CA ASN A 116 -13.65 -7.14 -22.67
C ASN A 116 -12.56 -7.25 -21.61
N TRP A 117 -12.24 -8.48 -21.24
CA TRP A 117 -11.23 -8.80 -20.24
C TRP A 117 -10.19 -9.79 -20.77
N LYS A 118 -8.94 -9.58 -20.42
CA LYS A 118 -7.84 -10.50 -20.76
C LYS A 118 -6.95 -10.74 -19.54
N LYS A 119 -6.96 -11.99 -19.05
CA LYS A 119 -6.16 -12.38 -17.87
C LYS A 119 -6.42 -11.50 -16.64
N GLY A 120 -7.69 -11.20 -16.36
CA GLY A 120 -8.13 -10.39 -15.22
C GLY A 120 -7.97 -8.88 -15.38
N LEU A 121 -7.62 -8.38 -16.56
CA LEU A 121 -7.46 -6.96 -16.84
C LEU A 121 -8.44 -6.51 -17.93
N LYS A 122 -9.07 -5.35 -17.78
CA LYS A 122 -9.92 -4.73 -18.80
C LYS A 122 -9.10 -4.42 -20.04
N CYS A 123 -9.66 -4.72 -21.20
CA CYS A 123 -9.04 -4.43 -22.48
C CYS A 123 -10.11 -4.18 -23.56
N GLY A 124 -9.70 -3.60 -24.69
CA GLY A 124 -10.58 -3.38 -25.82
C GLY A 124 -11.68 -2.35 -25.56
N ASP A 125 -12.75 -2.44 -26.33
CA ASP A 125 -13.84 -1.49 -26.28
C ASP A 125 -14.69 -1.66 -25.02
N TYR A 126 -15.16 -0.55 -24.49
CA TYR A 126 -16.11 -0.43 -23.39
C TYR A 126 -17.34 0.32 -23.89
N LEU A 127 -18.51 -0.24 -23.62
CA LEU A 127 -19.81 0.35 -23.93
C LEU A 127 -20.66 0.36 -22.66
N ARG A 128 -21.30 1.48 -22.37
CA ARG A 128 -22.30 1.60 -21.30
C ARG A 128 -23.59 2.21 -21.87
N TYR A 129 -24.69 1.64 -21.47
CA TYR A 129 -26.03 2.05 -21.88
C TYR A 129 -26.84 2.49 -20.67
N ASP A 130 -27.78 3.39 -20.88
CA ASP A 130 -28.78 3.77 -19.89
C ASP A 130 -29.90 2.70 -19.77
N GLN A 131 -30.86 2.92 -18.87
CA GLN A 131 -31.98 2.01 -18.66
C GLN A 131 -32.92 1.91 -19.89
N ASN A 132 -32.89 2.87 -20.81
CA ASN A 132 -33.66 2.87 -22.06
C ASN A 132 -32.92 2.14 -23.19
N GLY A 133 -31.70 1.67 -22.94
CA GLY A 133 -30.86 1.03 -23.95
C GLY A 133 -30.09 2.02 -24.83
N THR A 134 -30.11 3.31 -24.51
CA THR A 134 -29.36 4.33 -25.26
C THR A 134 -27.89 4.31 -24.85
N LEU A 135 -26.98 4.41 -25.82
CA LEU A 135 -25.54 4.45 -25.54
C LEU A 135 -25.18 5.71 -24.71
N ALA A 136 -24.76 5.51 -23.49
CA ALA A 136 -24.43 6.56 -22.52
C ALA A 136 -22.92 6.89 -22.47
N GLU A 137 -22.06 5.89 -22.59
CA GLU A 137 -20.61 6.08 -22.58
C GLU A 137 -19.89 5.05 -23.45
N THR A 138 -18.83 5.46 -24.14
CA THR A 138 -17.95 4.56 -24.87
C THR A 138 -16.48 4.98 -24.74
N GLY A 139 -15.60 4.01 -24.78
CA GLY A 139 -14.15 4.23 -24.73
C GLY A 139 -13.35 2.95 -24.91
N LYS A 140 -12.07 3.00 -24.64
CA LYS A 140 -11.18 1.83 -24.73
C LYS A 140 -10.34 1.67 -23.46
N TYR A 141 -10.16 0.41 -23.05
CA TYR A 141 -9.22 0.03 -22.01
C TYR A 141 -8.00 -0.68 -22.59
N SER A 142 -6.85 -0.47 -21.96
CA SER A 142 -5.63 -1.24 -22.17
C SER A 142 -5.00 -1.54 -20.83
N LYS A 143 -5.02 -2.82 -20.38
CA LYS A 143 -4.50 -3.26 -19.07
C LYS A 143 -5.08 -2.45 -17.91
N ASP A 144 -6.42 -2.38 -17.81
CA ASP A 144 -7.22 -1.59 -16.84
C ASP A 144 -7.14 -0.06 -16.99
N LEU A 145 -6.28 0.46 -17.85
CA LEU A 145 -6.10 1.89 -18.03
C LEU A 145 -6.99 2.41 -19.19
N LYS A 146 -7.70 3.50 -18.96
CA LYS A 146 -8.41 4.22 -20.01
C LYS A 146 -7.42 4.72 -21.07
N THR A 147 -7.76 4.56 -22.35
CA THR A 147 -6.91 4.99 -23.48
C THR A 147 -7.76 5.54 -24.64
N GLY A 148 -7.20 6.47 -25.40
CA GLY A 148 -7.87 7.09 -26.53
C GLY A 148 -9.05 7.98 -26.14
N LYS A 149 -9.99 8.12 -27.04
CA LYS A 149 -11.20 8.93 -26.83
C LYS A 149 -12.21 8.20 -25.95
N TRP A 150 -12.76 8.92 -24.99
CA TRP A 150 -13.87 8.53 -24.14
C TRP A 150 -14.99 9.52 -24.35
N VAL A 151 -16.13 9.04 -24.81
CA VAL A 151 -17.30 9.86 -25.11
C VAL A 151 -18.38 9.55 -24.09
N ASN A 152 -18.82 10.56 -23.38
CA ASN A 152 -20.01 10.52 -22.54
C ASN A 152 -21.12 11.27 -23.23
N PHE A 153 -22.12 10.53 -23.70
CA PHE A 153 -23.24 11.08 -24.48
C PHE A 153 -24.22 11.84 -23.60
N GLU A 154 -24.41 11.41 -22.35
CA GLU A 154 -25.30 12.09 -21.39
C GLU A 154 -24.76 13.50 -21.07
N LYS A 155 -23.46 13.61 -20.82
CA LYS A 155 -22.78 14.88 -20.53
C LYS A 155 -22.35 15.65 -21.78
N LYS A 156 -22.54 15.07 -22.96
CA LYS A 156 -22.07 15.61 -24.26
C LYS A 156 -20.58 15.98 -24.23
N ASP A 157 -19.77 15.19 -23.53
CA ASP A 157 -18.34 15.47 -23.34
C ASP A 157 -17.48 14.35 -23.95
N THR A 158 -16.30 14.77 -24.41
CA THR A 158 -15.28 13.85 -24.93
C THR A 158 -13.96 14.13 -24.25
N LEU A 159 -13.44 13.13 -23.58
CA LEU A 159 -12.17 13.15 -22.88
C LEU A 159 -11.16 12.27 -23.65
N VAL A 160 -9.90 12.65 -23.60
CA VAL A 160 -8.82 11.85 -24.19
C VAL A 160 -7.89 11.38 -23.10
N TYR A 161 -7.65 10.07 -23.08
CA TYR A 161 -6.76 9.45 -22.10
C TYR A 161 -5.51 8.88 -22.77
N LYS A 162 -4.37 9.00 -22.12
CA LYS A 162 -3.11 8.35 -22.49
C LYS A 162 -2.58 7.58 -21.29
N LYS A 163 -2.61 6.23 -21.39
CA LYS A 163 -2.19 5.32 -20.29
C LYS A 163 -2.84 5.67 -18.93
N GLY A 164 -4.15 5.87 -18.92
CA GLY A 164 -4.94 6.17 -17.73
C GLY A 164 -4.94 7.66 -17.31
N THR A 165 -4.05 8.47 -17.84
CA THR A 165 -3.99 9.91 -17.52
C THR A 165 -4.83 10.71 -18.50
N LEU A 166 -5.64 11.64 -17.98
CA LEU A 166 -6.41 12.58 -18.78
C LEU A 166 -5.46 13.52 -19.53
N VAL A 167 -5.61 13.58 -20.85
CA VAL A 167 -4.92 14.58 -21.67
C VAL A 167 -5.80 15.84 -21.73
N PRO A 168 -5.36 16.95 -21.16
CA PRO A 168 -6.16 18.18 -21.18
C PRO A 168 -6.42 18.60 -22.63
N LYS A 169 -7.65 18.99 -22.94
CA LYS A 169 -7.97 19.63 -24.23
C LYS A 169 -7.09 20.87 -24.34
N LYS A 170 -6.22 20.92 -25.35
CA LYS A 170 -5.53 22.18 -25.68
C LYS A 170 -6.59 23.19 -26.04
N GLN A 171 -6.97 24.04 -25.10
CA GLN A 171 -7.76 25.22 -25.43
C GLN A 171 -6.89 26.07 -26.36
N LYS A 172 -7.37 26.33 -27.57
CA LYS A 172 -6.80 27.37 -28.39
C LYS A 172 -7.15 28.69 -27.70
N LEU A 173 -6.26 29.12 -26.82
CA LEU A 173 -6.34 30.45 -26.24
C LEU A 173 -6.24 31.48 -27.36
N SER A 174 -7.07 32.51 -27.30
CA SER A 174 -6.84 33.68 -28.15
C SER A 174 -5.48 34.30 -27.82
N LYS A 175 -4.85 34.96 -28.79
CA LYS A 175 -3.54 35.60 -28.57
C LYS A 175 -3.55 36.51 -27.32
N SER A 176 -4.67 37.17 -27.04
CA SER A 176 -4.87 38.01 -25.85
C SER A 176 -4.89 37.17 -24.55
N GLN A 177 -5.53 36.01 -24.53
CA GLN A 177 -5.54 35.10 -23.36
C GLN A 177 -4.17 34.46 -23.14
N GLU A 178 -3.46 34.11 -24.21
CA GLU A 178 -2.10 33.58 -24.15
C GLU A 178 -1.11 34.60 -23.58
N TYR A 179 -1.26 35.88 -23.96
CA TYR A 179 -0.48 36.99 -23.40
C TYR A 179 -0.75 37.19 -21.91
N LYS A 180 -2.02 37.24 -21.51
CA LYS A 180 -2.41 37.37 -20.09
C LYS A 180 -1.90 36.21 -19.24
N LEU A 181 -1.99 34.97 -19.76
CA LEU A 181 -1.49 33.78 -19.06
C LEU A 181 0.03 33.83 -18.86
N LYS A 182 0.77 34.26 -19.87
CA LYS A 182 2.23 34.44 -19.77
C LYS A 182 2.60 35.54 -18.77
N GLU A 183 1.86 36.64 -18.75
CA GLU A 183 2.07 37.73 -17.78
C GLU A 183 1.80 37.26 -16.34
N GLU A 184 0.73 36.51 -16.14
CA GLU A 184 0.39 35.93 -14.84
C GLU A 184 1.43 34.91 -14.36
N GLN A 185 1.89 34.05 -15.27
CA GLN A 185 2.97 33.10 -14.96
C GLN A 185 4.27 33.81 -14.60
N ALA A 186 4.63 34.88 -15.32
CA ALA A 186 5.81 35.68 -14.99
C ALA A 186 5.71 36.35 -13.63
N LYS A 187 4.50 36.83 -13.23
CA LYS A 187 4.27 37.40 -11.89
C LYS A 187 4.41 36.33 -10.79
N ILE A 188 3.87 35.15 -11.02
CA ILE A 188 3.99 34.01 -10.08
C ILE A 188 5.45 33.61 -9.93
N GLU A 189 6.18 33.45 -11.04
CA GLU A 189 7.60 33.08 -11.01
C GLU A 189 8.45 34.13 -10.26
N LYS A 190 8.15 35.41 -10.46
CA LYS A 190 8.84 36.52 -9.74
C LYS A 190 8.55 36.42 -8.24
N SER A 191 7.28 36.25 -7.84
CA SER A 191 6.91 36.17 -6.41
C SER A 191 7.50 34.92 -5.74
N GLN A 192 7.60 33.78 -6.46
CA GLN A 192 8.25 32.57 -5.96
C GLN A 192 9.77 32.79 -5.74
N LYS A 193 10.45 33.48 -6.67
CA LYS A 193 11.86 33.82 -6.50
C LYS A 193 12.09 34.78 -5.31
N GLU A 194 11.23 35.77 -5.15
CA GLU A 194 11.30 36.68 -4.00
C GLU A 194 11.05 35.96 -2.67
N ALA A 195 10.08 35.04 -2.61
CA ALA A 195 9.82 34.24 -1.42
C ALA A 195 11.00 33.32 -1.09
N GLN A 196 11.60 32.71 -2.09
CA GLN A 196 12.77 31.82 -1.92
C GLN A 196 14.01 32.59 -1.44
N GLN A 197 14.19 33.82 -1.94
CA GLN A 197 15.25 34.73 -1.47
C GLN A 197 15.07 35.16 -0.02
N LEU A 198 13.82 35.41 0.39
CA LEU A 198 13.47 35.74 1.79
C LEU A 198 13.74 34.55 2.74
N GLU A 199 13.42 33.35 2.33
CA GLU A 199 13.66 32.13 3.09
C GLU A 199 15.17 31.90 3.30
N ILE A 200 15.98 32.04 2.25
CA ILE A 200 17.45 31.93 2.33
C ILE A 200 18.05 32.98 3.28
N THR A 201 17.52 34.20 3.27
CA THR A 201 18.01 35.30 4.15
C THR A 201 17.59 35.07 5.60
N GLN A 202 16.42 34.52 5.86
CA GLN A 202 15.98 34.16 7.21
C GLN A 202 16.81 33.00 7.78
N ASP A 203 17.10 31.99 7.00
CA ASP A 203 17.95 30.88 7.40
C ASP A 203 19.39 31.31 7.70
N ALA A 204 19.94 32.21 6.89
CA ALA A 204 21.27 32.80 7.12
C ALA A 204 21.32 33.59 8.43
N ASN A 205 20.29 34.42 8.72
CA ASN A 205 20.20 35.18 9.96
C ASN A 205 20.00 34.28 11.17
N THR A 206 19.21 33.20 11.05
CA THR A 206 19.02 32.23 12.11
C THR A 206 20.33 31.49 12.40
N LEU A 207 21.09 31.11 11.37
CA LEU A 207 22.38 30.44 11.53
C LEU A 207 23.44 31.32 12.19
N THR A 208 23.44 32.63 11.91
CA THR A 208 24.34 33.57 12.57
C THR A 208 23.98 33.80 14.04
N SER A 209 22.71 33.90 14.39
CA SER A 209 22.26 33.99 15.79
C SER A 209 22.57 32.74 16.60
N TYR A 210 22.45 31.52 16.02
CA TYR A 210 22.86 30.28 16.67
C TYR A 210 24.37 30.21 16.90
N LYS A 211 25.18 30.71 15.96
CA LYS A 211 26.66 30.74 16.12
C LYS A 211 27.09 31.70 17.22
N GLU A 212 26.41 32.83 17.38
CA GLU A 212 26.69 33.80 18.45
C GLU A 212 26.27 33.25 19.82
N ALA A 213 25.09 32.63 19.92
CA ALA A 213 24.61 31.99 21.15
C ALA A 213 25.47 30.84 21.60
N THR A 214 26.03 30.04 20.66
CA THR A 214 26.95 28.96 21.00
C THR A 214 28.30 29.47 21.49
N LYS A 215 28.86 30.54 20.88
CA LYS A 215 30.09 31.17 21.36
C LYS A 215 29.95 31.74 22.78
N GLU A 216 28.80 32.36 23.07
CA GLU A 216 28.53 32.90 24.41
C GLU A 216 28.40 31.81 25.47
N LYS A 217 27.74 30.71 25.14
CA LYS A 217 27.68 29.52 26.03
C LYS A 217 29.04 28.88 26.26
N GLU A 218 29.89 28.75 25.26
CA GLU A 218 31.24 28.24 25.39
C GLU A 218 32.13 29.15 26.27
N LYS A 219 31.95 30.48 26.15
CA LYS A 219 32.68 31.46 26.99
C LYS A 219 32.23 31.37 28.45
N ALA A 220 30.93 31.29 28.71
CA ALA A 220 30.37 31.10 30.04
C ALA A 220 30.82 29.82 30.72
N GLU A 221 30.87 28.72 29.97
CA GLU A 221 31.30 27.41 30.45
C GLU A 221 32.81 27.39 30.80
N LYS A 222 33.63 28.02 29.94
CA LYS A 222 35.08 28.19 30.24
C LYS A 222 35.33 29.00 31.52
N GLU A 223 34.54 30.04 31.75
CA GLU A 223 34.62 30.89 32.93
C GLU A 223 34.16 30.12 34.20
N ARG A 224 33.12 29.27 34.06
CA ARG A 224 32.63 28.40 35.13
C ARG A 224 33.69 27.36 35.56
N ILE A 225 34.28 26.70 34.55
CA ILE A 225 35.36 25.72 34.80
C ILE A 225 36.60 26.39 35.41
N ALA A 226 36.96 27.61 35.03
CA ALA A 226 38.06 28.36 35.61
C ALA A 226 37.80 28.73 37.08
N LYS A 227 36.58 29.14 37.43
CA LYS A 227 36.16 29.41 38.82
C LYS A 227 36.15 28.15 39.69
N GLU A 228 35.70 27.03 39.14
CA GLU A 228 35.67 25.75 39.85
C GLU A 228 37.09 25.23 40.14
N LYS A 229 37.99 25.30 39.15
CA LYS A 229 39.43 24.96 39.36
C LYS A 229 40.13 25.88 40.36
N ALA A 230 39.74 27.16 40.41
CA ALA A 230 40.28 28.08 41.41
C ALA A 230 39.80 27.74 42.84
N ALA A 231 38.50 27.42 42.98
CA ALA A 231 37.92 27.00 44.26
C ALA A 231 38.48 25.64 44.75
N GLU A 232 38.77 24.71 43.86
CA GLU A 232 39.38 23.43 44.19
C GLU A 232 40.83 23.60 44.65
N LYS A 233 41.61 24.49 43.99
CA LYS A 233 42.95 24.84 44.44
C LYS A 233 42.97 25.48 45.82
N GLU A 234 42.00 26.31 46.13
CA GLU A 234 41.86 26.95 47.44
C GLU A 234 41.49 25.93 48.53
N LYS A 235 40.57 24.99 48.23
CA LYS A 235 40.25 23.87 49.13
C LYS A 235 41.46 22.98 49.43
N THR A 236 42.20 22.59 48.41
CA THR A 236 43.38 21.74 48.58
C THR A 236 44.53 22.47 49.33
N ALA A 237 44.64 23.80 49.16
CA ALA A 237 45.58 24.62 49.94
C ALA A 237 45.19 24.70 51.44
N LYS A 238 43.87 24.88 51.71
CA LYS A 238 43.33 24.88 53.08
C LYS A 238 43.49 23.51 53.80
N GLU A 239 43.23 22.41 53.07
CA GLU A 239 43.43 21.06 53.59
C GLU A 239 44.92 20.76 53.91
N LYS A 240 45.83 21.16 53.00
CA LYS A 240 47.30 20.99 53.29
C LYS A 240 47.76 21.84 54.47
N ALA A 241 47.22 23.04 54.65
CA ALA A 241 47.52 23.88 55.81
C ALA A 241 46.99 23.26 57.12
N ALA A 242 45.78 22.72 57.13
CA ALA A 242 45.16 22.05 58.26
C ALA A 242 45.90 20.72 58.63
N GLU A 243 46.40 20.00 57.62
CA GLU A 243 47.17 18.78 57.81
C GLU A 243 48.57 19.09 58.45
N GLN A 244 49.20 20.22 58.03
CA GLN A 244 50.45 20.67 58.65
C GLN A 244 50.28 21.14 60.10
N GLU A 245 49.14 21.79 60.42
CA GLU A 245 48.82 22.14 61.81
C GLU A 245 48.56 20.90 62.64
N LYS A 246 47.85 19.88 62.16
CA LYS A 246 47.65 18.61 62.86
C LYS A 246 48.99 17.85 63.11
N LYS A 247 49.91 17.86 62.14
CA LYS A 247 51.25 17.25 62.33
C LYS A 247 52.11 17.98 63.40
N LYS A 248 52.00 19.32 63.47
CA LYS A 248 52.69 20.09 64.53
C LYS A 248 52.05 19.89 65.91
N ALA A 249 50.75 19.53 65.99
CA ALA A 249 50.11 19.22 67.28
C ALA A 249 50.34 17.79 67.74
N ALA A 250 50.61 16.86 66.84
CA ALA A 250 50.90 15.45 67.17
C ALA A 250 52.30 15.22 67.75
N ASP A 251 53.27 16.13 67.51
CA ASP A 251 54.65 16.03 68.04
C ASP A 251 54.78 16.53 69.47
N LYS A 252 53.71 16.93 70.13
CA LYS A 252 53.71 17.48 71.52
C LYS A 252 52.96 16.65 72.57
N ALA A 253 52.62 15.36 72.32
CA ALA A 253 51.94 14.54 73.31
C ALA A 253 52.74 13.27 73.65
N PRO A 254 52.84 12.89 74.93
CA PRO A 254 53.77 11.82 75.41
C PRO A 254 53.16 10.43 75.22
N LYS A 255 54.07 9.48 74.99
CA LYS A 255 53.78 8.03 74.83
C LYS A 255 53.16 7.47 76.13
N LYS A 256 52.10 6.69 75.98
CA LYS A 256 51.73 5.62 76.92
C LYS A 256 51.16 4.40 76.22
N ASP A 257 51.61 3.30 76.78
CA ASP A 257 51.64 1.93 76.37
C ASP A 257 50.29 1.20 76.13
N SER A 258 50.39 0.20 75.27
CA SER A 258 50.06 -1.22 75.40
C SER A 258 48.57 -1.68 75.32
N LYS A 259 48.46 -2.62 74.40
CA LYS A 259 47.67 -3.88 74.45
C LYS A 259 46.13 -3.78 74.55
N THR A 260 45.45 -4.21 73.52
CA THR A 260 44.65 -5.45 73.49
C THR A 260 44.01 -5.71 72.12
N LYS A 261 44.38 -6.79 71.59
CA LYS A 261 43.75 -7.87 70.86
C LYS A 261 42.28 -7.74 70.49
N SER A 262 42.04 -7.98 69.17
CA SER A 262 41.23 -9.08 68.68
C SER A 262 39.69 -9.02 68.87
N PHE A 263 39.08 -9.31 67.79
CA PHE A 263 37.75 -9.89 67.55
C PHE A 263 36.83 -8.96 66.70
N PHE A 264 36.55 -9.27 65.59
CA PHE A 264 35.49 -10.04 65.00
C PHE A 264 35.61 -10.04 63.48
N LYS A 265 35.76 -11.26 62.97
CA LYS A 265 35.73 -11.67 61.62
C LYS A 265 34.30 -12.13 61.33
N ASN A 266 33.82 -11.89 60.11
CA ASN A 266 32.72 -12.56 59.49
C ASN A 266 31.29 -12.15 59.87
N ILE A 267 30.58 -11.93 58.84
CA ILE A 267 29.23 -12.39 58.47
C ILE A 267 28.67 -11.28 57.60
N PHE A 268 28.38 -11.39 56.33
CA PHE A 268 27.59 -12.27 55.55
C PHE A 268 27.85 -12.08 54.06
N THR A 269 28.20 -13.13 53.43
CA THR A 269 27.95 -13.38 52.01
C THR A 269 26.50 -13.75 51.81
N LYS A 270 25.92 -13.34 50.70
CA LYS A 270 25.01 -14.06 49.83
C LYS A 270 23.66 -13.42 49.54
N LYS A 271 23.45 -13.41 48.22
CA LYS A 271 22.19 -13.59 47.47
C LYS A 271 21.26 -12.36 47.38
N GLN A 272 20.80 -12.00 46.24
CA GLN A 272 20.50 -12.66 44.93
C GLN A 272 20.70 -11.68 43.82
#